data_76b7312d62c7bb8d33c22e7266389ed9
#
_entry.id   76b7312d62c7bb8d33c22e7266389ed9
#
_cell.length_a   1.000
_cell.length_b   1.000
_cell.length_c   1.000
_cell.angle_alpha   90.00
_cell.angle_beta   90.00
_cell.angle_gamma   90.00
#
_symmetry.space_group_name_H-M   'P 1'
#
loop_
_entity.id
_entity.type
_entity.pdbx_description
1 polymer ?
#
loop_
_entity_poly.entity_id
_entity_poly.type
_entity_poly.pdbx_seq_one_letter_code
_entity_poly.pdbx_strand_id
1 'polypeptide(L)'
;MRQAMLNADVGDDVYGEDPTATTLEAKAADLLKTESALFVTSGTQSNLLALLSHCQRGDEYIAGSQAHSYLEEGGGGAVLASIQP
;
A
#
# COMPACT_ATOMS: atom_id res chain seq x y z
N MET A 1 10.89 -13.95 16.13
CA MET A 1 10.76 -13.27 14.81
C MET A 1 11.55 -13.98 13.72
N ARG A 2 12.90 -14.05 13.76
CA ARG A 2 13.70 -14.69 12.69
C ARG A 2 13.29 -16.13 12.38
N GLN A 3 13.00 -16.94 13.40
CA GLN A 3 12.55 -18.32 13.21
C GLN A 3 11.15 -18.38 12.53
N ALA A 4 10.26 -17.45 12.85
CA ALA A 4 8.96 -17.36 12.18
C ALA A 4 9.11 -16.98 10.69
N MET A 5 10.04 -16.06 10.39
CA MET A 5 10.35 -15.71 8.99
C MET A 5 10.93 -16.90 8.22
N LEU A 6 11.86 -17.65 8.84
CA LEU A 6 12.45 -18.83 8.21
C LEU A 6 11.43 -19.92 7.91
N ASN A 7 10.44 -20.08 8.77
CA ASN A 7 9.43 -21.14 8.68
C ASN A 7 8.12 -20.66 8.02
N ALA A 8 8.07 -19.42 7.54
CA ALA A 8 6.87 -18.91 6.87
C ALA A 8 6.62 -19.70 5.57
N ASP A 9 5.38 -20.11 5.40
CA ASP A 9 4.92 -20.66 4.13
C ASP A 9 4.67 -19.50 3.17
N VAL A 10 5.36 -19.51 2.03
CA VAL A 10 5.35 -18.42 1.06
C VAL A 10 5.05 -18.94 -0.34
N GLY A 11 4.49 -18.10 -1.19
CA GLY A 11 4.16 -18.42 -2.56
C GLY A 11 4.15 -17.19 -3.45
N ASP A 12 3.69 -17.35 -4.69
CA ASP A 12 3.58 -16.26 -5.64
C ASP A 12 2.29 -15.45 -5.38
N ASP A 13 2.46 -14.29 -4.78
CA ASP A 13 1.34 -13.43 -4.39
C ASP A 13 0.55 -12.88 -5.59
N VAL A 14 1.17 -12.78 -6.76
CA VAL A 14 0.48 -12.38 -8.01
C VAL A 14 -0.69 -13.31 -8.34
N TYR A 15 -0.56 -14.59 -8.01
CA TYR A 15 -1.61 -15.59 -8.21
C TYR A 15 -2.42 -15.90 -6.94
N GLY A 16 -2.18 -15.15 -5.85
CA GLY A 16 -2.83 -15.40 -4.56
C GLY A 16 -2.35 -16.70 -3.88
N GLU A 17 -1.15 -17.16 -4.20
CA GLU A 17 -0.58 -18.42 -3.72
C GLU A 17 0.30 -18.26 -2.47
N ASP A 18 0.43 -17.05 -1.93
CA ASP A 18 1.15 -16.82 -0.68
C ASP A 18 0.19 -16.87 0.52
N PRO A 19 0.17 -17.97 1.30
CA PRO A 19 -0.78 -18.14 2.39
C PRO A 19 -0.46 -17.21 3.58
N THR A 20 0.80 -16.81 3.75
CA THR A 20 1.21 -15.88 4.82
C THR A 20 0.73 -14.46 4.52
N ALA A 21 0.89 -13.98 3.29
CA ALA A 21 0.36 -12.68 2.85
C ALA A 21 -1.17 -12.64 2.97
N THR A 22 -1.86 -13.64 2.45
CA THR A 22 -3.33 -13.77 2.54
C THR A 22 -3.82 -13.74 3.98
N THR A 23 -3.15 -14.46 4.88
CA THR A 23 -3.50 -14.49 6.31
C THR A 23 -3.28 -13.11 6.96
N LEU A 24 -2.20 -12.40 6.60
CA LEU A 24 -1.93 -11.05 7.10
C LEU A 24 -3.01 -10.07 6.67
N GLU A 25 -3.40 -10.09 5.40
CA GLU A 25 -4.45 -9.24 4.84
C GLU A 25 -5.80 -9.48 5.52
N ALA A 26 -6.20 -10.73 5.65
CA ALA A 26 -7.44 -11.10 6.34
C ALA A 26 -7.44 -10.62 7.80
N LYS A 27 -6.33 -10.80 8.51
CA LYS A 27 -6.17 -10.34 9.89
C LYS A 27 -6.23 -8.81 10.02
N ALA A 28 -5.58 -8.09 9.10
CA ALA A 28 -5.61 -6.63 9.07
C ALA A 28 -7.03 -6.11 8.81
N ALA A 29 -7.71 -6.67 7.83
CA ALA A 29 -9.10 -6.32 7.52
C ALA A 29 -10.04 -6.56 8.70
N ASP A 30 -9.93 -7.72 9.38
CA ASP A 30 -10.74 -8.01 10.57
C ASP A 30 -10.44 -7.05 11.72
N LEU A 31 -9.17 -6.77 11.99
CA LEU A 31 -8.76 -5.89 13.08
C LEU A 31 -9.26 -4.45 12.88
N LEU A 32 -9.21 -3.95 11.66
CA LEU A 32 -9.63 -2.59 11.30
C LEU A 32 -11.11 -2.49 10.92
N LYS A 33 -11.81 -3.62 10.84
CA LYS A 33 -13.21 -3.70 10.42
C LYS A 33 -13.44 -3.11 9.03
N THR A 34 -12.49 -3.34 8.13
CA THR A 34 -12.57 -2.98 6.72
C THR A 34 -12.99 -4.18 5.88
N GLU A 35 -13.48 -3.92 4.67
CA GLU A 35 -13.89 -4.97 3.74
C GLU A 35 -12.71 -5.86 3.31
N SER A 36 -11.56 -5.23 3.08
CA SER A 36 -10.35 -5.91 2.66
C SER A 36 -9.09 -5.14 3.09
N ALA A 37 -7.94 -5.75 2.94
CA ALA A 37 -6.64 -5.14 3.10
C ALA A 37 -5.71 -5.65 2.01
N LEU A 38 -4.71 -4.87 1.66
CA LEU A 38 -3.69 -5.23 0.68
C LEU A 38 -2.30 -5.09 1.32
N PHE A 39 -1.53 -6.16 1.29
CA PHE A 39 -0.12 -6.11 1.67
C PHE A 39 0.71 -5.52 0.52
N VAL A 40 1.58 -4.57 0.85
CA VAL A 40 2.51 -3.94 -0.10
C VAL A 40 3.91 -3.91 0.49
N THR A 41 4.91 -3.79 -0.36
CA THR A 41 6.31 -3.92 0.04
C THR A 41 6.87 -2.68 0.74
N SER A 42 6.21 -1.53 0.63
CA SER A 42 6.65 -0.29 1.28
C SER A 42 5.50 0.69 1.52
N GLY A 43 5.69 1.62 2.46
CA GLY A 43 4.76 2.73 2.69
C GLY A 43 4.64 3.65 1.47
N THR A 44 5.73 3.88 0.75
CA THR A 44 5.72 4.65 -0.51
C THR A 44 4.77 4.03 -1.54
N GLN A 45 4.84 2.71 -1.72
CA GLN A 45 3.90 2.00 -2.61
C GLN A 45 2.47 2.12 -2.11
N SER A 46 2.24 1.99 -0.80
CA SER A 46 0.91 2.12 -0.20
C SER A 46 0.29 3.49 -0.48
N ASN A 47 1.04 4.56 -0.24
CA ASN A 47 0.57 5.92 -0.48
C ASN A 47 0.25 6.17 -1.96
N LEU A 48 1.12 5.72 -2.85
CA LEU A 48 0.90 5.87 -4.30
C LEU A 48 -0.34 5.10 -4.76
N LEU A 49 -0.51 3.86 -4.31
CA LEU A 49 -1.69 3.06 -4.64
C LEU A 49 -2.98 3.69 -4.10
N ALA A 50 -2.94 4.26 -2.89
CA ALA A 50 -4.09 4.97 -2.34
C ALA A 50 -4.49 6.17 -3.21
N LEU A 51 -3.52 7.00 -3.61
CA LEU A 51 -3.76 8.12 -4.52
C LEU A 51 -4.33 7.66 -5.86
N LEU A 52 -3.71 6.65 -6.48
CA LEU A 52 -4.17 6.11 -7.76
C LEU A 52 -5.55 5.45 -7.70
N SER A 53 -5.96 4.96 -6.53
CA SER A 53 -7.28 4.34 -6.34
C SER A 53 -8.40 5.36 -6.17
N HIS A 54 -8.08 6.55 -5.68
CA HIS A 54 -9.08 7.58 -5.36
C HIS A 54 -9.09 8.75 -6.32
N CYS A 55 -8.03 8.94 -7.09
CA CYS A 55 -7.85 10.10 -7.97
C CYS A 55 -7.62 9.67 -9.42
N GLN A 56 -7.96 10.57 -10.33
CA GLN A 56 -7.67 10.46 -11.75
C GLN A 56 -6.59 11.48 -12.14
N ARG A 57 -6.02 11.34 -13.33
CA ARG A 57 -5.04 12.31 -13.85
C ARG A 57 -5.65 13.71 -13.92
N GLY A 58 -4.95 14.67 -13.34
CA GLY A 58 -5.38 16.06 -13.27
C GLY A 58 -6.21 16.42 -12.03
N ASP A 59 -6.52 15.44 -11.19
CA ASP A 59 -7.15 15.70 -9.89
C ASP A 59 -6.17 16.37 -8.92
N GLU A 60 -6.72 16.90 -7.84
CA GLU A 60 -5.99 17.47 -6.72
C GLU A 60 -6.25 16.66 -5.45
N TYR A 61 -5.28 16.65 -4.53
CA TYR A 61 -5.47 16.10 -3.20
C TYR A 61 -4.94 17.04 -2.13
N ILE A 62 -5.59 17.05 -0.98
CA ILE A 62 -5.18 17.86 0.16
C ILE A 62 -4.24 17.03 1.05
N ALA A 63 -3.05 17.56 1.30
CA ALA A 63 -2.07 16.95 2.18
C ALA A 63 -1.50 17.99 3.16
N GLY A 64 -1.06 17.52 4.32
CA GLY A 64 -0.29 18.36 5.23
C GLY A 64 1.05 18.77 4.59
N SER A 65 1.52 19.99 4.86
CA SER A 65 2.79 20.49 4.32
C SER A 65 4.03 19.64 4.70
N GLN A 66 3.90 18.77 5.68
CA GLN A 66 4.92 17.81 6.11
C GLN A 66 4.56 16.35 5.80
N ALA A 67 3.53 16.13 4.99
CA ALA A 67 3.13 14.78 4.63
C ALA A 67 4.21 14.10 3.79
N HIS A 68 4.49 12.84 4.09
CA HIS A 68 5.52 12.06 3.42
C HIS A 68 5.23 11.91 1.91
N SER A 69 3.97 11.70 1.56
CA SER A 69 3.50 11.65 0.15
C SER A 69 3.71 12.96 -0.62
N TYR A 70 3.89 14.09 0.08
CA TYR A 70 4.15 15.40 -0.51
C TYR A 70 5.65 15.71 -0.59
N LEU A 71 6.39 15.56 0.51
CA LEU A 71 7.80 15.96 0.59
C LEU A 71 8.77 14.90 0.07
N GLU A 72 8.40 13.66 0.17
CA GLU A 72 9.24 12.50 -0.07
C GLU A 72 8.70 11.67 -1.25
N GLU A 73 9.04 10.41 -1.32
CA GLU A 73 8.48 9.41 -2.27
C GLU A 73 8.71 9.75 -3.75
N GLY A 74 9.74 10.58 -4.03
CA GLY A 74 10.07 10.98 -5.40
C GLY A 74 8.97 11.79 -6.10
N GLY A 75 8.04 12.38 -5.33
CA GLY A 75 6.90 13.08 -5.90
C GLY A 75 5.94 12.16 -6.66
N GLY A 76 5.79 10.91 -6.23
CA GLY A 76 5.07 9.87 -6.96
C GLY A 76 3.65 10.24 -7.37
N GLY A 77 2.92 10.98 -6.54
CA GLY A 77 1.58 11.49 -6.88
C GLY A 77 1.60 12.36 -8.14
N ALA A 78 2.55 13.29 -8.24
CA ALA A 78 2.69 14.15 -9.43
C ALA A 78 3.32 13.43 -10.62
N VAL A 79 4.41 12.69 -10.38
CA VAL A 79 5.23 12.09 -11.45
C VAL A 79 4.54 10.89 -12.10
N LEU A 80 3.97 9.99 -11.32
CA LEU A 80 3.37 8.74 -11.80
C LEU A 80 1.85 8.86 -11.99
N ALA A 81 1.17 9.48 -11.05
CA ALA A 81 -0.28 9.59 -11.07
C ALA A 81 -0.81 10.85 -11.76
N SER A 82 0.05 11.86 -12.00
CA SER A 82 -0.34 13.17 -12.55
C SER A 82 -1.39 13.87 -11.69
N ILE A 83 -1.27 13.76 -10.37
CA ILE A 83 -2.17 14.33 -9.37
C ILE A 83 -1.45 15.49 -8.68
N GLN A 84 -2.16 16.61 -8.49
CA GLN A 84 -1.62 17.83 -7.90
C GLN A 84 -1.80 17.81 -6.36
N PRO A 85 -0.73 17.89 -5.55
CA PRO A 85 -0.84 18.07 -4.10
C PRO A 85 -1.22 19.49 -3.71
#